data_31832a2cdd69b11ae3c6f5add4e148b8
#
_entry.id   31832a2cdd69b11ae3c6f5add4e148b8
#
_cell.length_a   1.000
_cell.length_b   1.000
_cell.length_c   1.000
_cell.angle_alpha   90.00
_cell.angle_beta   90.00
_cell.angle_gamma   90.00
#
_symmetry.space_group_name_H-M   'P 1'
#
loop_
_entity.id
_entity.type
_entity.pdbx_description
1 polymer ?
#
loop_
_entity_poly.entity_id
_entity_poly.type
_entity_poly.pdbx_seq_one_letter_code
_entity_poly.pdbx_strand_id
1 'polypeptide(L)'
;GVRLVGSEMCIRDRQEIERKYPDAWVYVPIYAIGQGLSYIHTNLKLRNKPFAKIKKAARKLHIPGILRRLHLPYYFIDDSSAVNDADYFIDASGFAFSDQWKPTDYIVKVWEKQLMGYHKQGTKIIFLPQAFGPANLPNTKKELALLNQYADIIMPREEVSLGYLQQCNVNMKKVRLFLDFTSIVYGQCPKRYDHLKNGVCIIPNLRMIDKGVISLENYLEILNKVIDKAISDGHKVYLLNHEGREDEELAYMCRDKLCNRIEVVTGLNALEVKGLIATSILCITSRFHGAASALNSCVPCLATSWSHKYAELFKGYGMTDCILDVTNLVSCIDKVSEFLSTNKSQEIREHLRLQLPEIQSQTQDMWKCVWSI
;
A
#
# COMPACT_ATOMS: atom_id res chain seq x y z
N GLY A 1 23.83 2.61 -1.54
CA GLY A 1 22.74 1.91 -0.83
C GLY A 1 21.43 2.67 -0.89
N VAL A 2 20.33 1.97 -1.09
CA VAL A 2 18.97 2.53 -1.08
C VAL A 2 18.20 1.94 0.08
N ARG A 3 17.58 2.77 0.91
CA ARG A 3 16.68 2.33 1.97
C ARG A 3 15.23 2.63 1.61
N LEU A 4 14.42 1.57 1.52
CA LEU A 4 12.97 1.63 1.33
C LEU A 4 12.25 1.48 2.66
N VAL A 5 11.20 2.27 2.86
CA VAL A 5 10.27 2.15 3.98
C VAL A 5 8.85 2.06 3.41
N GLY A 6 8.13 1.01 3.76
CA GLY A 6 6.79 0.73 3.27
C GLY A 6 6.55 -0.78 3.14
N SER A 7 5.29 -1.22 2.98
CA SER A 7 4.92 -2.64 2.97
C SER A 7 4.93 -3.25 1.56
N GLU A 8 3.79 -3.30 0.89
CA GLU A 8 3.64 -3.97 -0.42
C GLU A 8 4.25 -3.18 -1.59
N MET A 9 4.36 -1.87 -1.43
CA MET A 9 4.93 -0.97 -2.44
C MET A 9 6.42 -1.25 -2.67
N CYS A 10 7.13 -1.78 -1.67
CA CYS A 10 8.57 -2.07 -1.74
C CYS A 10 9.00 -3.04 -2.88
N ILE A 11 8.13 -3.92 -3.35
CA ILE A 11 8.47 -4.87 -4.43
C ILE A 11 8.72 -4.12 -5.74
N ARG A 12 7.88 -3.14 -6.01
CA ARG A 12 7.98 -2.37 -7.23
C ARG A 12 9.09 -1.34 -7.22
N ASP A 13 9.18 -0.57 -6.14
CA ASP A 13 10.23 0.44 -5.99
C ASP A 13 11.59 -0.20 -6.23
N ARG A 14 11.74 -1.43 -5.76
CA ARG A 14 12.91 -2.23 -6.02
C ARG A 14 13.12 -2.54 -7.50
N GLN A 15 12.07 -2.91 -8.26
CA GLN A 15 12.21 -3.18 -9.69
C GLN A 15 12.71 -1.94 -10.45
N GLU A 16 12.23 -0.74 -10.07
CA GLU A 16 12.71 0.50 -10.66
C GLU A 16 14.13 0.86 -10.20
N ILE A 17 14.47 0.60 -8.93
CA ILE A 17 15.82 0.79 -8.42
C ILE A 17 16.80 -0.17 -9.13
N GLU A 18 16.45 -1.45 -9.24
CA GLU A 18 17.29 -2.43 -9.94
C GLU A 18 17.43 -2.12 -11.43
N ARG A 19 16.38 -1.59 -12.07
CA ARG A 19 16.44 -1.14 -13.46
C ARG A 19 17.40 0.03 -13.65
N LYS A 20 17.39 0.99 -12.71
CA LYS A 20 18.24 2.18 -12.75
C LYS A 20 19.65 1.91 -12.28
N TYR A 21 19.79 1.10 -11.23
CA TYR A 21 21.03 0.76 -10.56
C TYR A 21 21.09 -0.76 -10.31
N PRO A 22 21.51 -1.56 -11.31
CA PRO A 22 21.49 -3.03 -11.20
C PRO A 22 22.29 -3.60 -10.02
N ASP A 23 23.33 -2.90 -9.61
CA ASP A 23 24.23 -3.28 -8.51
C ASP A 23 23.86 -2.65 -7.16
N ALA A 24 22.76 -1.92 -7.09
CA ALA A 24 22.37 -1.24 -5.86
C ALA A 24 22.04 -2.23 -4.72
N TRP A 25 22.45 -1.87 -3.52
CA TRP A 25 22.02 -2.53 -2.31
C TRP A 25 20.73 -1.91 -1.81
N VAL A 26 19.65 -2.70 -1.81
CA VAL A 26 18.34 -2.26 -1.34
C VAL A 26 18.10 -2.77 0.09
N TYR A 27 17.87 -1.86 1.03
CA TYR A 27 17.59 -2.16 2.43
C TYR A 27 16.10 -1.93 2.71
N VAL A 28 15.40 -2.97 3.13
CA VAL A 28 13.97 -2.88 3.49
C VAL A 28 13.81 -3.37 4.93
N PRO A 29 13.12 -2.63 5.81
CA PRO A 29 12.85 -3.08 7.16
C PRO A 29 11.99 -4.35 7.14
N ILE A 30 12.34 -5.38 7.92
CA ILE A 30 11.64 -6.68 7.94
C ILE A 30 10.16 -6.52 8.30
N TYR A 31 9.84 -5.63 9.23
CA TYR A 31 8.46 -5.37 9.67
C TYR A 31 7.60 -4.70 8.58
N ALA A 32 8.22 -4.10 7.58
CA ALA A 32 7.52 -3.45 6.48
C ALA A 32 7.05 -4.42 5.39
N ILE A 33 7.48 -5.69 5.43
CA ILE A 33 7.26 -6.62 4.32
C ILE A 33 6.05 -7.54 4.55
N GLY A 34 5.55 -7.67 5.78
CA GLY A 34 4.36 -8.49 6.10
C GLY A 34 4.42 -9.97 5.72
N GLN A 35 5.57 -10.46 5.19
CA GLN A 35 5.73 -11.78 4.61
C GLN A 35 6.88 -12.56 5.27
N GLY A 36 6.83 -13.90 5.20
CA GLY A 36 7.80 -14.77 5.84
C GLY A 36 9.23 -14.64 5.29
N LEU A 37 10.21 -15.00 6.12
CA LEU A 37 11.64 -14.94 5.82
C LEU A 37 12.04 -15.64 4.51
N SER A 38 11.37 -16.73 4.13
CA SER A 38 11.65 -17.46 2.87
C SER A 38 11.38 -16.60 1.65
N TYR A 39 10.33 -15.78 1.66
CA TYR A 39 10.02 -14.87 0.57
C TYR A 39 11.09 -13.78 0.42
N ILE A 40 11.54 -13.23 1.54
CA ILE A 40 12.61 -12.24 1.59
C ILE A 40 13.88 -12.77 0.95
N HIS A 41 14.30 -14.01 1.30
CA HIS A 41 15.55 -14.60 0.79
C HIS A 41 15.50 -14.98 -0.68
N THR A 42 14.37 -15.48 -1.19
CA THR A 42 14.27 -16.00 -2.54
C THR A 42 13.95 -14.97 -3.60
N ASN A 43 13.15 -13.97 -3.26
CA ASN A 43 12.61 -13.02 -4.23
C ASN A 43 13.21 -11.62 -4.16
N LEU A 44 13.84 -11.27 -3.04
CA LEU A 44 14.24 -9.88 -2.83
C LEU A 44 15.76 -9.68 -2.76
N LYS A 45 16.65 -10.64 -2.97
CA LYS A 45 18.10 -10.51 -2.77
C LYS A 45 18.47 -9.59 -1.58
N LEU A 46 17.65 -9.63 -0.50
CA LEU A 46 17.78 -8.72 0.62
C LEU A 46 18.88 -9.18 1.56
N ARG A 47 19.73 -8.27 2.00
CA ARG A 47 20.57 -8.45 3.19
C ARG A 47 19.69 -8.32 4.44
N ASN A 48 18.79 -9.24 4.70
CA ASN A 48 17.97 -9.18 5.90
C ASN A 48 18.13 -10.34 6.87
N LYS A 49 17.90 -10.09 8.12
CA LYS A 49 18.53 -10.66 9.31
C LYS A 49 17.54 -11.38 10.22
N PRO A 50 17.76 -12.65 10.57
CA PRO A 50 16.82 -13.41 11.39
C PRO A 50 16.96 -13.25 12.90
N PHE A 51 17.78 -12.38 13.49
CA PHE A 51 18.16 -12.52 14.90
C PHE A 51 18.01 -11.26 15.77
N ALA A 52 16.77 -10.81 16.05
CA ALA A 52 16.52 -9.66 16.93
C ALA A 52 17.14 -9.77 18.34
N LYS A 53 17.18 -10.98 18.92
CA LYS A 53 17.80 -11.21 20.24
C LYS A 53 19.32 -11.08 20.19
N ILE A 54 19.96 -11.62 19.16
CA ILE A 54 21.41 -11.52 18.94
C ILE A 54 21.81 -10.08 18.65
N LYS A 55 21.02 -9.34 17.85
CA LYS A 55 21.22 -7.92 17.61
C LYS A 55 21.21 -7.09 18.90
N LYS A 56 20.23 -7.36 19.80
CA LYS A 56 20.14 -6.65 21.09
C LYS A 56 21.35 -6.90 21.99
N ALA A 57 21.87 -8.12 22.02
CA ALA A 57 23.07 -8.48 22.78
C ALA A 57 24.33 -7.82 22.15
N ALA A 58 24.48 -7.88 20.85
CA ALA A 58 25.62 -7.29 20.15
C ALA A 58 25.68 -5.75 20.27
N ARG A 59 24.51 -5.06 20.28
CA ARG A 59 24.44 -3.61 20.57
C ARG A 59 24.90 -3.28 21.99
N LYS A 60 24.51 -4.08 22.98
CA LYS A 60 24.99 -3.91 24.37
C LYS A 60 26.52 -4.02 24.49
N LEU A 61 27.14 -4.83 23.66
CA LEU A 61 28.59 -5.06 23.64
C LEU A 61 29.35 -4.11 22.68
N HIS A 62 28.68 -3.11 22.12
CA HIS A 62 29.26 -2.16 21.15
C HIS A 62 29.96 -2.79 19.92
N ILE A 63 29.60 -4.06 19.61
CA ILE A 63 30.19 -4.83 18.48
C ILE A 63 30.03 -4.11 17.14
N PRO A 64 28.89 -3.47 16.80
CA PRO A 64 28.77 -2.71 15.54
C PRO A 64 29.81 -1.61 15.41
N GLY A 65 30.09 -0.88 16.48
CA GLY A 65 31.10 0.17 16.49
C GLY A 65 32.52 -0.34 16.27
N ILE A 66 32.84 -1.52 16.77
CA ILE A 66 34.12 -2.19 16.54
C ILE A 66 34.27 -2.65 15.10
N LEU A 67 33.25 -3.33 14.56
CA LEU A 67 33.25 -3.81 13.18
C LEU A 67 33.34 -2.65 12.16
N ARG A 68 32.66 -1.54 12.45
CA ARG A 68 32.74 -0.33 11.63
C ARG A 68 34.15 0.25 11.58
N ARG A 69 34.84 0.33 12.74
CA ARG A 69 36.24 0.79 12.79
C ARG A 69 37.20 -0.10 12.03
N LEU A 70 36.88 -1.39 11.92
CA LEU A 70 37.67 -2.38 11.20
C LEU A 70 37.24 -2.54 9.73
N HIS A 71 36.32 -1.70 9.23
CA HIS A 71 35.74 -1.79 7.89
C HIS A 71 35.14 -3.18 7.56
N LEU A 72 34.70 -3.93 8.59
CA LEU A 72 34.09 -5.23 8.43
C LEU A 72 32.55 -5.12 8.29
N PRO A 73 31.88 -6.05 7.59
CA PRO A 73 30.44 -6.04 7.43
C PRO A 73 29.71 -6.13 8.78
N TYR A 74 29.04 -5.08 9.19
CA TYR A 74 28.32 -4.97 10.47
C TYR A 74 26.78 -4.88 10.31
N TYR A 75 26.30 -4.83 9.09
CA TYR A 75 24.87 -4.75 8.73
C TYR A 75 24.01 -5.88 9.30
N PHE A 76 24.62 -6.97 9.71
CA PHE A 76 23.96 -8.09 10.38
C PHE A 76 23.51 -7.77 11.79
N ILE A 77 24.06 -6.75 12.43
CA ILE A 77 23.95 -6.52 13.86
C ILE A 77 23.17 -5.24 14.15
N ASP A 78 23.23 -4.25 13.28
CA ASP A 78 22.62 -2.94 13.49
C ASP A 78 21.85 -2.42 12.28
N ASP A 79 20.51 -2.28 12.41
CA ASP A 79 19.69 -1.70 11.36
C ASP A 79 19.90 -0.19 11.21
N SER A 80 20.36 0.48 12.28
CA SER A 80 20.71 1.90 12.22
C SER A 80 21.97 2.17 11.38
N SER A 81 22.80 1.14 11.20
CA SER A 81 24.00 1.24 10.38
C SER A 81 23.74 1.32 8.87
N ALA A 82 22.59 0.82 8.41
CA ALA A 82 22.17 1.01 7.02
C ALA A 82 21.91 2.49 6.69
N VAL A 83 21.64 3.31 7.70
CA VAL A 83 21.44 4.75 7.57
C VAL A 83 22.71 5.47 7.16
N ASN A 84 23.88 4.95 7.58
CA ASN A 84 25.14 5.68 7.43
C ASN A 84 25.78 5.56 6.04
N ASP A 85 25.26 4.72 5.15
CA ASP A 85 25.88 4.42 3.85
C ASP A 85 24.86 4.46 2.70
N ALA A 86 23.68 5.08 2.92
CA ALA A 86 22.64 5.13 1.90
C ALA A 86 22.79 6.38 1.01
N ASP A 87 22.83 6.21 -0.30
CA ASP A 87 22.75 7.31 -1.26
C ASP A 87 21.33 7.86 -1.36
N TYR A 88 20.34 6.98 -1.20
CA TYR A 88 18.91 7.33 -1.23
C TYR A 88 18.17 6.76 -0.02
N PHE A 89 17.34 7.59 0.58
CA PHE A 89 16.26 7.19 1.47
C PHE A 89 14.93 7.41 0.75
N ILE A 90 14.19 6.34 0.51
CA ILE A 90 12.91 6.39 -0.20
C ILE A 90 11.82 5.88 0.73
N ASP A 91 10.89 6.77 1.08
CA ASP A 91 9.69 6.42 1.85
C ASP A 91 8.52 6.09 0.91
N ALA A 92 8.01 4.87 1.02
CA ALA A 92 6.88 4.35 0.28
C ALA A 92 5.76 3.90 1.22
N SER A 93 5.60 4.54 2.37
CA SER A 93 4.65 4.12 3.41
C SER A 93 3.18 4.28 3.03
N GLY A 94 2.89 5.09 2.02
CA GLY A 94 1.57 5.27 1.45
C GLY A 94 0.62 6.14 2.26
N PHE A 95 0.71 6.18 3.58
CA PHE A 95 -0.10 7.01 4.47
C PHE A 95 0.45 7.04 5.89
N ALA A 96 1.59 7.69 6.12
CA ALA A 96 2.24 7.73 7.43
C ALA A 96 1.99 9.04 8.22
N PHE A 97 1.75 10.14 7.54
CA PHE A 97 1.74 11.49 8.14
C PHE A 97 0.32 12.04 8.28
N SER A 98 -0.37 11.62 9.35
CA SER A 98 -1.78 11.98 9.59
C SER A 98 -2.13 11.91 11.07
N ASP A 99 -3.07 12.77 11.51
CA ASP A 99 -3.67 12.74 12.82
C ASP A 99 -4.34 11.39 13.18
N GLN A 100 -4.69 10.60 12.17
CA GLN A 100 -5.28 9.27 12.37
C GLN A 100 -4.35 8.31 13.11
N TRP A 101 -3.04 8.52 13.02
CA TRP A 101 -2.03 7.70 13.68
C TRP A 101 -1.65 8.19 15.06
N LYS A 102 -2.12 9.40 15.45
CA LYS A 102 -1.85 10.03 16.75
C LYS A 102 -0.38 9.94 17.13
N PRO A 103 0.54 10.52 16.31
CA PRO A 103 1.97 10.36 16.54
C PRO A 103 2.37 10.88 17.91
N THR A 104 3.25 10.15 18.59
CA THR A 104 3.78 10.51 19.91
C THR A 104 5.06 11.33 19.75
N ASP A 105 5.47 12.05 20.82
CA ASP A 105 6.76 12.75 20.82
C ASP A 105 7.96 11.81 20.57
N TYR A 106 7.83 10.54 20.96
CA TYR A 106 8.85 9.54 20.67
C TYR A 106 8.97 9.29 19.16
N ILE A 107 7.86 9.15 18.45
CA ILE A 107 7.85 8.93 16.99
C ILE A 107 8.45 10.15 16.27
N VAL A 108 8.06 11.36 16.65
CA VAL A 108 8.63 12.60 16.10
C VAL A 108 10.16 12.64 16.28
N LYS A 109 10.66 12.32 17.48
CA LYS A 109 12.11 12.27 17.75
C LYS A 109 12.83 11.18 16.93
N VAL A 110 12.18 10.06 16.66
CA VAL A 110 12.73 9.00 15.79
C VAL A 110 12.89 9.53 14.37
N TRP A 111 11.84 10.16 13.82
CA TRP A 111 11.90 10.78 12.49
C TRP A 111 12.96 11.86 12.41
N GLU A 112 12.98 12.77 13.38
CA GLU A 112 14.00 13.85 13.44
C GLU A 112 15.42 13.29 13.40
N LYS A 113 15.74 12.36 14.29
CA LYS A 113 17.07 11.73 14.34
C LYS A 113 17.43 11.05 13.03
N GLN A 114 16.49 10.37 12.41
CA GLN A 114 16.69 9.62 11.18
C GLN A 114 16.92 10.55 9.99
N LEU A 115 16.00 11.50 9.76
CA LEU A 115 16.09 12.43 8.64
C LEU A 115 17.31 13.35 8.75
N MET A 116 17.59 13.86 9.96
CA MET A 116 18.81 14.64 10.21
C MET A 116 20.09 13.81 9.93
N GLY A 117 20.08 12.53 10.29
CA GLY A 117 21.20 11.62 10.03
C GLY A 117 21.47 11.45 8.54
N TYR A 118 20.43 11.19 7.74
CA TYR A 118 20.52 11.09 6.29
C TYR A 118 20.98 12.40 5.65
N HIS A 119 20.36 13.50 6.04
CA HIS A 119 20.68 14.81 5.49
C HIS A 119 22.17 15.19 5.72
N LYS A 120 22.71 14.93 6.93
CA LYS A 120 24.13 15.18 7.25
C LYS A 120 25.11 14.37 6.40
N GLN A 121 24.67 13.27 5.84
CA GLN A 121 25.49 12.37 4.99
C GLN A 121 25.36 12.68 3.50
N GLY A 122 24.48 13.60 3.12
CA GLY A 122 24.16 13.89 1.74
C GLY A 122 23.26 12.87 1.06
N THR A 123 22.61 11.98 1.86
CA THR A 123 21.59 11.04 1.36
C THR A 123 20.42 11.81 0.76
N LYS A 124 19.97 11.44 -0.43
CA LYS A 124 18.75 11.98 -1.06
C LYS A 124 17.51 11.44 -0.35
N ILE A 125 16.66 12.32 0.16
CA ILE A 125 15.50 11.99 0.98
C ILE A 125 14.22 12.21 0.18
N ILE A 126 13.52 11.12 -0.16
CA ILE A 126 12.39 11.10 -1.07
C ILE A 126 11.18 10.47 -0.39
N PHE A 127 10.06 11.19 -0.42
CA PHE A 127 8.76 10.68 -0.03
C PHE A 127 7.92 10.45 -1.28
N LEU A 128 7.74 9.18 -1.67
CA LEU A 128 6.98 8.77 -2.85
C LEU A 128 5.48 9.10 -2.69
N PRO A 129 4.69 9.03 -3.77
CA PRO A 129 3.27 9.38 -3.73
C PRO A 129 2.51 8.70 -2.60
N GLN A 130 2.05 9.49 -1.65
CA GLN A 130 1.33 9.04 -0.47
C GLN A 130 0.29 10.06 -0.02
N ALA A 131 -0.69 9.60 0.78
CA ALA A 131 -1.65 10.49 1.40
C ALA A 131 -1.01 11.22 2.59
N PHE A 132 -1.41 12.48 2.78
CA PHE A 132 -1.04 13.33 3.92
C PHE A 132 -2.28 13.86 4.61
N GLY A 133 -2.18 14.08 5.92
CA GLY A 133 -3.21 14.73 6.72
C GLY A 133 -4.45 13.86 7.04
N PRO A 134 -5.42 14.41 7.77
CA PRO A 134 -5.39 15.74 8.41
C PRO A 134 -4.16 15.94 9.32
N ALA A 135 -3.74 17.20 9.50
CA ALA A 135 -2.58 17.58 10.29
C ALA A 135 -2.92 18.74 11.24
N ASN A 136 -3.84 18.51 12.16
CA ASN A 136 -4.25 19.46 13.20
C ASN A 136 -3.45 19.26 14.49
N LEU A 137 -3.07 18.01 14.79
CA LEU A 137 -2.32 17.68 16.00
C LEU A 137 -0.89 18.25 15.97
N PRO A 138 -0.38 18.72 17.11
CA PRO A 138 0.97 19.32 17.18
C PRO A 138 2.06 18.40 16.66
N ASN A 139 1.99 17.10 16.95
CA ASN A 139 3.03 16.16 16.53
C ASN A 139 2.97 15.83 15.04
N THR A 140 1.80 15.76 14.43
CA THR A 140 1.66 15.63 12.97
C THR A 140 2.25 16.85 12.26
N LYS A 141 1.99 18.07 12.79
CA LYS A 141 2.61 19.31 12.28
C LYS A 141 4.13 19.28 12.39
N LYS A 142 4.67 18.77 13.51
CA LYS A 142 6.13 18.61 13.68
C LYS A 142 6.70 17.62 12.66
N GLU A 143 6.03 16.50 12.42
CA GLU A 143 6.45 15.54 11.39
C GLU A 143 6.51 16.21 10.01
N LEU A 144 5.47 16.93 9.60
CA LEU A 144 5.48 17.65 8.32
C LEU A 144 6.55 18.74 8.26
N ALA A 145 6.84 19.42 9.38
CA ALA A 145 7.95 20.37 9.46
C ALA A 145 9.30 19.69 9.27
N LEU A 146 9.51 18.47 9.79
CA LEU A 146 10.73 17.68 9.55
C LEU A 146 10.87 17.29 8.07
N LEU A 147 9.77 16.89 7.42
CA LEU A 147 9.78 16.64 5.97
C LEU A 147 10.16 17.92 5.21
N ASN A 148 9.54 19.04 5.55
CA ASN A 148 9.86 20.33 4.94
C ASN A 148 11.34 20.71 5.10
N GLN A 149 11.93 20.41 6.24
CA GLN A 149 13.32 20.72 6.53
C GLN A 149 14.30 19.83 5.77
N TYR A 150 14.07 18.51 5.77
CA TYR A 150 15.07 17.53 5.36
C TYR A 150 14.80 16.85 4.02
N ALA A 151 13.55 16.74 3.57
CA ALA A 151 13.25 16.06 2.31
C ALA A 151 13.76 16.86 1.09
N ASP A 152 14.21 16.14 0.09
CA ASP A 152 14.51 16.70 -1.24
C ASP A 152 13.23 16.78 -2.09
N ILE A 153 12.40 15.73 -2.04
CA ILE A 153 11.10 15.68 -2.71
C ILE A 153 10.03 15.07 -1.79
N ILE A 154 8.83 15.67 -1.83
CA ILE A 154 7.62 15.20 -1.15
C ILE A 154 6.53 15.05 -2.18
N MET A 155 5.93 13.87 -2.29
CA MET A 155 4.92 13.59 -3.30
C MET A 155 3.56 13.27 -2.65
N PRO A 156 2.63 14.25 -2.57
CA PRO A 156 1.24 13.94 -2.31
C PRO A 156 0.65 13.19 -3.52
N ARG A 157 -0.27 12.25 -3.26
CA ARG A 157 -0.89 11.46 -4.34
C ARG A 157 -2.26 11.94 -4.79
N GLU A 158 -2.81 12.93 -4.09
CA GLU A 158 -4.09 13.58 -4.42
C GLU A 158 -4.13 15.03 -3.91
N GLU A 159 -5.07 15.82 -4.47
CA GLU A 159 -5.22 17.25 -4.18
C GLU A 159 -5.51 17.55 -2.70
N VAL A 160 -6.25 16.66 -2.02
CA VAL A 160 -6.54 16.82 -0.58
C VAL A 160 -5.24 16.79 0.23
N SER A 161 -4.35 15.85 -0.05
CA SER A 161 -3.03 15.77 0.60
C SER A 161 -2.14 16.97 0.26
N LEU A 162 -2.19 17.45 -0.99
CA LEU A 162 -1.51 18.67 -1.41
C LEU A 162 -1.98 19.87 -0.58
N GLY A 163 -3.30 20.00 -0.39
CA GLY A 163 -3.91 21.05 0.44
C GLY A 163 -3.43 21.01 1.90
N TYR A 164 -3.28 19.84 2.51
CA TYR A 164 -2.73 19.71 3.87
C TYR A 164 -1.27 20.13 3.95
N LEU A 165 -0.44 19.80 2.96
CA LEU A 165 0.95 20.25 2.92
C LEU A 165 1.03 21.79 2.80
N GLN A 166 0.17 22.42 2.00
CA GLN A 166 0.07 23.87 1.87
C GLN A 166 -0.33 24.52 3.19
N GLN A 167 -1.38 24.01 3.86
CA GLN A 167 -1.84 24.49 5.16
C GLN A 167 -0.76 24.41 6.26
N CYS A 168 0.14 23.42 6.16
CA CYS A 168 1.27 23.27 7.06
C CYS A 168 2.53 24.05 6.61
N ASN A 169 2.41 24.94 5.63
CA ASN A 169 3.49 25.77 5.11
C ASN A 169 4.72 24.97 4.62
N VAL A 170 4.50 23.79 4.05
CA VAL A 170 5.55 23.02 3.41
C VAL A 170 6.01 23.76 2.15
N ASN A 171 7.32 23.81 1.92
CA ASN A 171 7.90 24.48 0.76
C ASN A 171 7.48 23.80 -0.55
N MET A 172 6.59 24.42 -1.29
CA MET A 172 6.01 23.86 -2.51
C MET A 172 7.03 23.63 -3.64
N LYS A 173 8.25 24.21 -3.56
CA LYS A 173 9.33 23.89 -4.50
C LYS A 173 9.80 22.45 -4.39
N LYS A 174 9.61 21.80 -3.22
CA LYS A 174 9.93 20.40 -2.97
C LYS A 174 8.75 19.45 -3.25
N VAL A 175 7.56 19.98 -3.50
CA VAL A 175 6.32 19.18 -3.63
C VAL A 175 6.02 18.92 -5.10
N ARG A 176 5.68 17.68 -5.42
CA ARG A 176 5.24 17.23 -6.74
C ARG A 176 4.04 16.32 -6.58
N LEU A 177 2.92 16.69 -7.17
CA LEU A 177 1.70 15.87 -7.16
C LEU A 177 1.82 14.77 -8.22
N PHE A 178 1.70 13.51 -7.76
CA PHE A 178 1.64 12.33 -8.63
C PHE A 178 0.63 11.35 -8.07
N LEU A 179 -0.12 10.69 -8.94
CA LEU A 179 -1.06 9.63 -8.55
C LEU A 179 -0.34 8.45 -7.89
N ASP A 180 -1.12 7.51 -7.35
CA ASP A 180 -0.58 6.25 -6.83
C ASP A 180 0.27 5.56 -7.90
N PHE A 181 1.52 5.26 -7.55
CA PHE A 181 2.54 4.79 -8.51
C PHE A 181 2.56 3.28 -8.72
N THR A 182 1.57 2.56 -8.21
CA THR A 182 1.47 1.09 -8.40
C THR A 182 0.90 0.68 -9.76
N SER A 183 0.60 1.66 -10.64
CA SER A 183 -0.09 1.48 -11.92
C SER A 183 0.67 0.63 -12.95
N ILE A 184 1.99 0.62 -12.92
CA ILE A 184 2.83 -0.10 -13.89
C ILE A 184 3.30 -1.49 -13.39
N VAL A 185 2.79 -1.99 -12.24
CA VAL A 185 3.07 -3.36 -11.75
C VAL A 185 2.00 -4.34 -12.23
N TYR A 186 2.43 -5.34 -12.96
CA TYR A 186 1.58 -6.46 -13.35
C TYR A 186 1.69 -7.58 -12.31
N GLY A 187 0.54 -8.11 -11.90
CA GLY A 187 0.49 -9.28 -11.04
C GLY A 187 0.58 -10.57 -11.82
N GLN A 188 0.82 -11.66 -11.10
CA GLN A 188 0.87 -13.01 -11.65
C GLN A 188 -0.08 -13.92 -10.86
N CYS A 189 -1.18 -14.34 -11.48
CA CYS A 189 -2.12 -15.28 -10.85
C CYS A 189 -1.47 -16.66 -10.72
N PRO A 190 -1.39 -17.25 -9.50
CA PRO A 190 -0.86 -18.60 -9.33
C PRO A 190 -1.78 -19.64 -9.98
N LYS A 191 -1.21 -20.62 -10.67
CA LYS A 191 -1.96 -21.69 -11.37
C LYS A 191 -2.95 -22.43 -10.47
N ARG A 192 -2.64 -22.59 -9.18
CA ARG A 192 -3.53 -23.24 -8.21
C ARG A 192 -4.90 -22.54 -8.05
N TYR A 193 -5.01 -21.27 -8.46
CA TYR A 193 -6.24 -20.47 -8.42
C TYR A 193 -6.87 -20.23 -9.82
N ASP A 194 -6.46 -20.97 -10.84
CA ASP A 194 -7.06 -20.86 -12.18
C ASP A 194 -8.57 -21.11 -12.17
N HIS A 195 -9.06 -21.92 -11.24
CA HIS A 195 -10.49 -22.19 -11.04
C HIS A 195 -11.29 -20.97 -10.53
N LEU A 196 -10.63 -19.95 -9.95
CA LEU A 196 -11.26 -18.69 -9.49
C LEU A 196 -11.28 -17.59 -10.55
N LYS A 197 -10.61 -17.78 -11.69
CA LYS A 197 -10.65 -16.82 -12.80
C LYS A 197 -12.09 -16.54 -13.23
N ASN A 198 -12.33 -15.31 -13.64
CA ASN A 198 -13.65 -14.79 -13.98
C ASN A 198 -14.66 -14.85 -12.81
N GLY A 199 -14.17 -14.89 -11.57
CA GLY A 199 -14.99 -14.78 -10.37
C GLY A 199 -15.09 -13.34 -9.85
N VAL A 200 -15.95 -13.14 -8.86
CA VAL A 200 -16.05 -11.91 -8.08
C VAL A 200 -15.07 -12.00 -6.91
N CYS A 201 -14.13 -11.08 -6.85
CA CYS A 201 -13.15 -10.97 -5.78
C CYS A 201 -13.67 -10.04 -4.69
N ILE A 202 -13.76 -10.51 -3.45
CA ILE A 202 -14.16 -9.68 -2.30
C ILE A 202 -13.00 -9.59 -1.30
N ILE A 203 -12.61 -8.37 -0.94
CA ILE A 203 -11.50 -8.08 -0.06
C ILE A 203 -12.00 -7.31 1.16
N PRO A 204 -12.35 -7.98 2.26
CA PRO A 204 -12.76 -7.33 3.49
C PRO A 204 -11.59 -6.62 4.19
N ASN A 205 -11.92 -5.67 5.09
CA ASN A 205 -10.91 -4.97 5.88
C ASN A 205 -11.49 -4.59 7.25
N LEU A 206 -10.79 -4.98 8.31
CA LEU A 206 -11.17 -4.66 9.69
C LEU A 206 -11.23 -3.14 9.96
N ARG A 207 -10.54 -2.33 9.15
CA ARG A 207 -10.58 -0.85 9.29
C ARG A 207 -11.97 -0.24 9.12
N MET A 208 -12.89 -0.94 8.49
CA MET A 208 -14.30 -0.53 8.42
C MET A 208 -14.93 -0.51 9.82
N ILE A 209 -14.49 -1.40 10.69
CA ILE A 209 -15.02 -1.60 12.05
C ILE A 209 -14.26 -0.74 13.06
N ASP A 210 -12.94 -0.86 13.13
CA ASP A 210 -12.12 -0.16 14.13
C ASP A 210 -12.03 1.36 13.91
N LYS A 211 -12.37 1.86 12.71
CA LYS A 211 -12.57 3.28 12.42
C LYS A 211 -14.02 3.76 12.66
N GLY A 212 -14.91 2.88 13.13
CA GLY A 212 -16.29 3.22 13.47
C GLY A 212 -17.18 3.54 12.28
N VAL A 213 -16.85 3.09 11.08
CA VAL A 213 -17.68 3.32 9.90
C VAL A 213 -18.95 2.46 9.95
N ILE A 214 -18.80 1.21 10.40
CA ILE A 214 -19.90 0.24 10.50
C ILE A 214 -19.61 -0.77 11.62
N SER A 215 -20.65 -1.36 12.22
CA SER A 215 -20.49 -2.46 13.17
C SER A 215 -20.04 -3.74 12.46
N LEU A 216 -19.37 -4.64 13.19
CA LEU A 216 -18.98 -5.95 12.65
C LEU A 216 -20.17 -6.73 12.09
N GLU A 217 -21.30 -6.73 12.81
CA GLU A 217 -22.49 -7.47 12.43
C GLU A 217 -23.07 -6.96 11.10
N ASN A 218 -23.26 -5.65 10.99
CA ASN A 218 -23.81 -5.03 9.77
C ASN A 218 -22.84 -5.16 8.60
N TYR A 219 -21.54 -5.09 8.84
CA TYR A 219 -20.54 -5.26 7.78
C TYR A 219 -20.56 -6.69 7.22
N LEU A 220 -20.60 -7.69 8.09
CA LEU A 220 -20.75 -9.09 7.68
C LEU A 220 -22.09 -9.34 6.97
N GLU A 221 -23.18 -8.69 7.40
CA GLU A 221 -24.46 -8.78 6.73
C GLU A 221 -24.39 -8.25 5.30
N ILE A 222 -23.84 -7.05 5.09
CA ILE A 222 -23.66 -6.47 3.76
C ILE A 222 -22.82 -7.38 2.87
N LEU A 223 -21.65 -7.83 3.36
CA LEU A 223 -20.78 -8.72 2.59
C LEU A 223 -21.52 -10.00 2.19
N ASN A 224 -22.24 -10.63 3.12
CA ASN A 224 -22.96 -11.85 2.86
C ASN A 224 -24.09 -11.67 1.84
N LYS A 225 -24.84 -10.57 1.93
CA LYS A 225 -25.92 -10.28 0.97
C LYS A 225 -25.38 -9.98 -0.42
N VAL A 226 -24.26 -9.26 -0.53
CA VAL A 226 -23.57 -9.02 -1.79
C VAL A 226 -23.05 -10.33 -2.39
N ILE A 227 -22.49 -11.22 -1.56
CA ILE A 227 -22.01 -12.54 -1.98
C ILE A 227 -23.17 -13.40 -2.45
N ASP A 228 -24.25 -13.49 -1.67
CA ASP A 228 -25.46 -14.24 -2.04
C ASP A 228 -26.05 -13.75 -3.36
N LYS A 229 -26.09 -12.43 -3.58
CA LYS A 229 -26.53 -11.85 -4.84
C LYS A 229 -25.66 -12.29 -6.01
N ALA A 230 -24.33 -12.15 -5.89
CA ALA A 230 -23.42 -12.55 -6.96
C ALA A 230 -23.50 -14.07 -7.27
N ILE A 231 -23.67 -14.92 -6.25
CA ILE A 231 -23.86 -16.37 -6.42
C ILE A 231 -25.19 -16.65 -7.10
N SER A 232 -26.31 -15.98 -6.71
CA SER A 232 -27.61 -16.15 -7.32
C SER A 232 -27.66 -15.75 -8.79
N ASP A 233 -26.80 -14.78 -9.17
CA ASP A 233 -26.63 -14.37 -10.56
C ASP A 233 -25.70 -15.32 -11.36
N GLY A 234 -25.25 -16.42 -10.75
CA GLY A 234 -24.46 -17.46 -11.40
C GLY A 234 -22.94 -17.20 -11.40
N HIS A 235 -22.46 -16.22 -10.64
CA HIS A 235 -21.03 -15.92 -10.57
C HIS A 235 -20.33 -16.75 -9.49
N LYS A 236 -19.07 -17.11 -9.78
CA LYS A 236 -18.15 -17.60 -8.74
C LYS A 236 -17.76 -16.42 -7.84
N VAL A 237 -17.68 -16.67 -6.53
CA VAL A 237 -17.28 -15.67 -5.56
C VAL A 237 -16.19 -16.25 -4.66
N TYR A 238 -15.21 -15.45 -4.31
CA TYR A 238 -14.18 -15.79 -3.34
C TYR A 238 -13.77 -14.59 -2.49
N LEU A 239 -13.35 -14.88 -1.27
CA LEU A 239 -12.77 -13.90 -0.37
C LEU A 239 -11.25 -13.92 -0.51
N LEU A 240 -10.63 -12.76 -0.59
CA LEU A 240 -9.18 -12.63 -0.68
C LEU A 240 -8.65 -11.88 0.53
N ASN A 241 -7.80 -12.53 1.31
CA ASN A 241 -7.01 -11.84 2.32
C ASN A 241 -5.89 -11.06 1.62
N HIS A 242 -6.00 -9.74 1.68
CA HIS A 242 -5.02 -8.84 1.08
C HIS A 242 -3.85 -8.55 2.02
N GLU A 243 -4.10 -8.42 3.32
CA GLU A 243 -3.07 -8.01 4.28
C GLU A 243 -3.44 -8.41 5.72
N GLY A 244 -2.51 -9.12 6.36
CA GLY A 244 -2.53 -9.34 7.79
C GLY A 244 -3.52 -10.41 8.26
N ARG A 245 -3.33 -10.81 9.53
CA ARG A 245 -4.12 -11.87 10.16
C ARG A 245 -5.54 -11.42 10.53
N GLU A 246 -5.70 -10.15 10.89
CA GLU A 246 -6.99 -9.60 11.30
C GLU A 246 -8.02 -9.63 10.16
N ASP A 247 -7.60 -9.28 8.93
CA ASP A 247 -8.46 -9.36 7.75
C ASP A 247 -8.71 -10.82 7.33
N GLU A 248 -7.74 -11.70 7.54
CA GLU A 248 -7.90 -13.13 7.31
C GLU A 248 -8.98 -13.72 8.22
N GLU A 249 -8.95 -13.41 9.52
CA GLU A 249 -9.96 -13.81 10.49
C GLU A 249 -11.35 -13.27 10.09
N LEU A 250 -11.44 -12.02 9.67
CA LEU A 250 -12.68 -11.41 9.18
C LEU A 250 -13.23 -12.13 7.93
N ALA A 251 -12.35 -12.51 7.00
CA ALA A 251 -12.74 -13.28 5.82
C ALA A 251 -13.30 -14.66 6.19
N TYR A 252 -12.68 -15.35 7.15
CA TYR A 252 -13.21 -16.61 7.66
C TYR A 252 -14.55 -16.45 8.38
N MET A 253 -14.73 -15.39 9.20
CA MET A 253 -16.02 -15.09 9.82
C MET A 253 -17.14 -14.87 8.79
N CYS A 254 -16.82 -14.18 7.69
CA CYS A 254 -17.77 -13.99 6.58
C CYS A 254 -18.12 -15.33 5.91
N ARG A 255 -17.13 -16.17 5.59
CA ARG A 255 -17.34 -17.50 5.01
C ARG A 255 -18.20 -18.38 5.90
N ASP A 256 -17.95 -18.40 7.20
CA ASP A 256 -18.65 -19.28 8.15
C ASP A 256 -20.14 -18.93 8.25
N LYS A 257 -20.51 -17.64 8.18
CA LYS A 257 -21.91 -17.21 8.05
C LYS A 257 -22.59 -17.69 6.76
N LEU A 258 -21.81 -17.97 5.71
CA LEU A 258 -22.28 -18.51 4.43
C LEU A 258 -22.21 -20.05 4.37
N CYS A 259 -22.10 -20.73 5.48
CA CYS A 259 -21.99 -22.19 5.57
C CYS A 259 -20.86 -22.76 4.71
N ASN A 260 -19.71 -22.08 4.66
CA ASN A 260 -18.50 -22.47 3.90
C ASN A 260 -18.69 -22.62 2.39
N ARG A 261 -19.66 -21.92 1.79
CA ARG A 261 -19.98 -22.02 0.34
C ARG A 261 -18.96 -21.33 -0.57
N ILE A 262 -18.02 -20.58 -0.01
CA ILE A 262 -17.02 -19.80 -0.77
C ILE A 262 -15.61 -20.07 -0.28
N GLU A 263 -14.65 -19.93 -1.17
CA GLU A 263 -13.23 -20.10 -0.85
C GLU A 263 -12.66 -18.83 -0.23
N VAL A 264 -11.78 -18.99 0.77
CA VAL A 264 -10.94 -17.92 1.34
C VAL A 264 -9.52 -18.12 0.87
N VAL A 265 -9.03 -17.20 0.07
CA VAL A 265 -7.65 -17.21 -0.45
C VAL A 265 -6.75 -16.43 0.49
N THR A 266 -5.70 -17.10 0.98
CA THR A 266 -4.72 -16.53 1.92
C THR A 266 -3.30 -16.89 1.50
N GLY A 267 -2.31 -16.25 2.15
CA GLY A 267 -0.89 -16.60 1.99
C GLY A 267 -0.29 -16.22 0.63
N LEU A 268 -0.92 -15.34 -0.12
CA LEU A 268 -0.39 -14.81 -1.38
C LEU A 268 0.61 -13.67 -1.11
N ASN A 269 1.61 -13.57 -1.95
CA ASN A 269 2.43 -12.37 -2.01
C ASN A 269 1.76 -11.26 -2.83
N ALA A 270 2.28 -10.04 -2.77
CA ALA A 270 1.66 -8.88 -3.39
C ALA A 270 1.46 -9.01 -4.91
N LEU A 271 2.39 -9.66 -5.64
CA LEU A 271 2.24 -9.89 -7.07
C LEU A 271 1.18 -10.95 -7.37
N GLU A 272 1.08 -11.97 -6.53
CA GLU A 272 0.04 -13.02 -6.65
C GLU A 272 -1.35 -12.45 -6.33
N VAL A 273 -1.47 -11.63 -5.26
CA VAL A 273 -2.72 -10.90 -4.93
C VAL A 273 -3.17 -10.06 -6.12
N LYS A 274 -2.28 -9.23 -6.65
CA LYS A 274 -2.56 -8.38 -7.81
C LYS A 274 -2.92 -9.20 -9.04
N GLY A 275 -2.23 -10.33 -9.27
CA GLY A 275 -2.51 -11.24 -10.37
C GLY A 275 -3.87 -11.90 -10.28
N LEU A 276 -4.28 -12.31 -9.08
CA LEU A 276 -5.59 -12.91 -8.87
C LEU A 276 -6.71 -11.87 -9.07
N ILE A 277 -6.56 -10.64 -8.51
CA ILE A 277 -7.50 -9.54 -8.74
C ILE A 277 -7.65 -9.27 -10.25
N ALA A 278 -6.54 -9.24 -10.99
CA ALA A 278 -6.53 -8.96 -12.43
C ALA A 278 -7.35 -9.97 -13.27
N THR A 279 -7.59 -11.17 -12.75
CA THR A 279 -8.40 -12.21 -13.42
C THR A 279 -9.89 -12.15 -13.08
N SER A 280 -10.31 -11.23 -12.21
CA SER A 280 -11.69 -11.12 -11.74
C SER A 280 -12.60 -10.39 -12.73
N ILE A 281 -13.91 -10.64 -12.65
CA ILE A 281 -14.91 -9.86 -13.39
C ILE A 281 -15.31 -8.60 -12.64
N LEU A 282 -15.28 -8.63 -11.31
CA LEU A 282 -15.57 -7.54 -10.41
C LEU A 282 -14.69 -7.69 -9.15
N CYS A 283 -14.15 -6.59 -8.65
CA CYS A 283 -13.51 -6.51 -7.35
C CYS A 283 -14.33 -5.64 -6.41
N ILE A 284 -14.70 -6.17 -5.24
CA ILE A 284 -15.37 -5.42 -4.17
C ILE A 284 -14.40 -5.37 -3.00
N THR A 285 -13.95 -4.19 -2.63
CA THR A 285 -12.83 -4.09 -1.69
C THR A 285 -12.98 -2.98 -0.66
N SER A 286 -12.51 -3.25 0.54
CA SER A 286 -12.31 -2.27 1.60
C SER A 286 -10.81 -1.93 1.80
N ARG A 287 -9.93 -2.43 0.90
CA ARG A 287 -8.50 -2.15 0.89
C ARG A 287 -8.11 -1.26 -0.28
N PHE A 288 -7.36 -0.19 0.01
CA PHE A 288 -6.95 0.79 -1.00
C PHE A 288 -6.17 0.14 -2.15
N HIS A 289 -5.14 -0.65 -1.85
CA HIS A 289 -4.34 -1.32 -2.89
C HIS A 289 -5.11 -2.44 -3.59
N GLY A 290 -6.17 -2.99 -2.98
CA GLY A 290 -7.12 -3.86 -3.67
C GLY A 290 -7.84 -3.11 -4.78
N ALA A 291 -8.35 -1.90 -4.49
CA ALA A 291 -8.98 -1.03 -5.49
C ALA A 291 -7.97 -0.58 -6.56
N ALA A 292 -6.80 -0.09 -6.16
CA ALA A 292 -5.74 0.31 -7.10
C ALA A 292 -5.33 -0.85 -8.03
N SER A 293 -5.22 -2.08 -7.50
CA SER A 293 -4.87 -3.26 -8.29
C SER A 293 -5.96 -3.63 -9.30
N ALA A 294 -7.24 -3.52 -8.93
CA ALA A 294 -8.36 -3.73 -9.83
C ALA A 294 -8.38 -2.71 -10.97
N LEU A 295 -8.30 -1.42 -10.64
CA LEU A 295 -8.30 -0.33 -11.63
C LEU A 295 -7.11 -0.44 -12.59
N ASN A 296 -5.91 -0.70 -12.07
CA ASN A 296 -4.69 -0.92 -12.86
C ASN A 296 -4.75 -2.13 -13.80
N SER A 297 -5.65 -3.06 -13.52
CA SER A 297 -5.89 -4.27 -14.33
C SER A 297 -7.14 -4.17 -15.20
N CYS A 298 -7.73 -2.97 -15.29
CA CYS A 298 -9.00 -2.73 -15.99
C CYS A 298 -10.14 -3.64 -15.49
N VAL A 299 -10.17 -3.96 -14.20
CA VAL A 299 -11.24 -4.72 -13.57
C VAL A 299 -12.22 -3.75 -12.93
N PRO A 300 -13.53 -3.85 -13.24
CA PRO A 300 -14.57 -3.11 -12.53
C PRO A 300 -14.39 -3.24 -11.02
N CYS A 301 -14.46 -2.11 -10.31
CA CYS A 301 -14.18 -2.08 -8.87
C CYS A 301 -15.21 -1.26 -8.13
N LEU A 302 -15.73 -1.82 -7.06
CA LEU A 302 -16.51 -1.13 -6.04
C LEU A 302 -15.74 -1.14 -4.73
N ALA A 303 -15.75 -0.03 -4.00
CA ALA A 303 -15.08 0.02 -2.71
C ALA A 303 -16.03 0.45 -1.60
N THR A 304 -15.85 -0.12 -0.41
CA THR A 304 -16.29 0.52 0.82
C THR A 304 -15.19 1.44 1.31
N SER A 305 -15.54 2.55 1.93
CA SER A 305 -14.56 3.58 2.26
C SER A 305 -14.56 3.92 3.74
N TRP A 306 -13.39 3.95 4.34
CA TRP A 306 -13.16 4.47 5.69
C TRP A 306 -12.34 5.78 5.69
N SER A 307 -11.97 6.30 4.51
CA SER A 307 -11.26 7.56 4.35
C SER A 307 -11.40 8.13 2.94
N HIS A 308 -11.19 9.44 2.79
CA HIS A 308 -11.28 10.19 1.52
C HIS A 308 -10.42 9.62 0.38
N LYS A 309 -9.34 8.92 0.69
CA LYS A 309 -8.38 8.40 -0.31
C LYS A 309 -8.99 7.48 -1.37
N TYR A 310 -10.10 6.78 -1.06
CA TYR A 310 -10.77 5.91 -2.03
C TYR A 310 -11.47 6.73 -3.12
N ALA A 311 -12.21 7.77 -2.72
CA ALA A 311 -12.86 8.67 -3.67
C ALA A 311 -11.83 9.36 -4.58
N GLU A 312 -10.73 9.82 -4.01
CA GLU A 312 -9.64 10.44 -4.76
C GLU A 312 -8.96 9.44 -5.73
N LEU A 313 -8.79 8.17 -5.32
CA LEU A 313 -8.29 7.13 -6.21
C LEU A 313 -9.21 6.97 -7.43
N PHE A 314 -10.51 6.75 -7.23
CA PHE A 314 -11.46 6.58 -8.33
C PHE A 314 -11.51 7.81 -9.22
N LYS A 315 -11.51 9.02 -8.66
CA LYS A 315 -11.44 10.28 -9.40
C LYS A 315 -10.21 10.36 -10.30
N GLY A 316 -9.04 9.88 -9.81
CA GLY A 316 -7.80 9.81 -10.59
C GLY A 316 -7.90 8.92 -11.82
N TYR A 317 -8.82 7.95 -11.83
CA TYR A 317 -9.14 7.09 -12.97
C TYR A 317 -10.36 7.58 -13.77
N GLY A 318 -10.84 8.79 -13.52
CA GLY A 318 -12.03 9.35 -14.16
C GLY A 318 -13.31 8.59 -13.80
N MET A 319 -13.33 7.88 -12.69
CA MET A 319 -14.48 7.12 -12.21
C MET A 319 -15.11 7.81 -11.00
N THR A 320 -16.43 7.90 -11.03
CA THR A 320 -17.24 8.40 -9.91
C THR A 320 -18.24 7.32 -9.49
N ASP A 321 -18.86 7.50 -8.32
CA ASP A 321 -19.95 6.62 -7.88
C ASP A 321 -19.56 5.13 -7.76
N CYS A 322 -18.29 4.88 -7.36
CA CYS A 322 -17.74 3.53 -7.12
C CYS A 322 -17.60 3.20 -5.63
N ILE A 323 -18.06 4.09 -4.75
CA ILE A 323 -18.08 3.87 -3.31
C ILE A 323 -19.45 3.35 -2.89
N LEU A 324 -19.46 2.18 -2.24
CA LEU A 324 -20.68 1.60 -1.68
C LEU A 324 -21.06 2.34 -0.38
N ASP A 325 -22.33 2.77 -0.32
CA ASP A 325 -22.90 3.28 0.92
C ASP A 325 -23.29 2.10 1.83
N VAL A 326 -22.38 1.76 2.75
CA VAL A 326 -22.57 0.65 3.68
C VAL A 326 -23.68 0.88 4.71
N THR A 327 -24.35 2.03 4.70
CA THR A 327 -25.56 2.27 5.51
C THR A 327 -26.84 1.88 4.77
N ASN A 328 -26.75 1.61 3.46
CA ASN A 328 -27.87 1.28 2.60
C ASN A 328 -27.64 -0.03 1.84
N LEU A 329 -28.10 -1.13 2.45
CA LEU A 329 -27.94 -2.48 1.90
C LEU A 329 -28.55 -2.64 0.49
N VAL A 330 -29.73 -2.06 0.25
CA VAL A 330 -30.41 -2.17 -1.05
C VAL A 330 -29.56 -1.49 -2.13
N SER A 331 -29.07 -0.28 -1.86
CA SER A 331 -28.18 0.44 -2.77
C SER A 331 -26.89 -0.34 -3.06
N CYS A 332 -26.32 -1.03 -2.06
CA CYS A 332 -25.13 -1.88 -2.27
C CYS A 332 -25.43 -3.04 -3.23
N ILE A 333 -26.57 -3.72 -3.05
CA ILE A 333 -26.97 -4.86 -3.89
C ILE A 333 -27.26 -4.41 -5.33
N ASP A 334 -27.97 -3.30 -5.49
CA ASP A 334 -28.31 -2.75 -6.82
C ASP A 334 -27.03 -2.34 -7.57
N LYS A 335 -26.10 -1.70 -6.88
CA LYS A 335 -24.82 -1.29 -7.45
C LYS A 335 -23.95 -2.48 -7.87
N VAL A 336 -23.91 -3.52 -7.06
CA VAL A 336 -23.21 -4.77 -7.42
C VAL A 336 -23.86 -5.42 -8.64
N SER A 337 -25.18 -5.48 -8.70
CA SER A 337 -25.92 -6.03 -9.85
C SER A 337 -25.65 -5.21 -11.13
N GLU A 338 -25.63 -3.87 -11.02
CA GLU A 338 -25.26 -2.98 -12.12
C GLU A 338 -23.86 -3.31 -12.66
N PHE A 339 -22.86 -3.41 -11.78
CA PHE A 339 -21.45 -3.66 -12.16
C PHE A 339 -21.20 -5.08 -12.67
N LEU A 340 -22.03 -6.05 -12.29
CA LEU A 340 -22.00 -7.41 -12.82
C LEU A 340 -22.70 -7.52 -14.18
N SER A 341 -23.54 -6.55 -14.57
CA SER A 341 -24.17 -6.57 -15.89
C SER A 341 -23.11 -6.47 -17.00
N THR A 342 -23.27 -7.24 -18.06
CA THR A 342 -22.31 -7.30 -19.18
C THR A 342 -22.02 -5.93 -19.77
N ASN A 343 -23.06 -5.13 -20.01
CA ASN A 343 -22.92 -3.81 -20.62
C ASN A 343 -22.12 -2.86 -19.74
N LYS A 344 -22.44 -2.76 -18.44
CA LYS A 344 -21.74 -1.87 -17.51
C LYS A 344 -20.31 -2.32 -17.25
N SER A 345 -20.10 -3.60 -17.08
CA SER A 345 -18.77 -4.17 -16.90
C SER A 345 -17.85 -3.87 -18.11
N GLN A 346 -18.39 -4.00 -19.33
CA GLN A 346 -17.64 -3.70 -20.55
C GLN A 346 -17.34 -2.20 -20.69
N GLU A 347 -18.32 -1.33 -20.46
CA GLU A 347 -18.16 0.12 -20.44
C GLU A 347 -17.01 0.55 -19.51
N ILE A 348 -17.02 0.03 -18.27
CA ILE A 348 -15.97 0.34 -17.27
C ILE A 348 -14.61 -0.15 -17.74
N ARG A 349 -14.51 -1.36 -18.28
CA ARG A 349 -13.25 -1.92 -18.76
C ARG A 349 -12.66 -1.09 -19.91
N GLU A 350 -13.49 -0.65 -20.84
CA GLU A 350 -13.08 0.18 -21.96
C GLU A 350 -12.63 1.55 -21.47
N HIS A 351 -13.38 2.19 -20.56
CA HIS A 351 -12.98 3.44 -19.94
C HIS A 351 -11.60 3.32 -19.26
N LEU A 352 -11.39 2.31 -18.43
CA LEU A 352 -10.12 2.11 -17.73
C LEU A 352 -8.96 1.85 -18.71
N ARG A 353 -9.19 1.11 -19.81
CA ARG A 353 -8.16 0.90 -20.84
C ARG A 353 -7.74 2.18 -21.52
N LEU A 354 -8.64 3.14 -21.68
CA LEU A 354 -8.32 4.46 -22.25
C LEU A 354 -7.56 5.35 -21.27
N GLN A 355 -7.86 5.26 -19.96
CA GLN A 355 -7.21 6.09 -18.93
C GLN A 355 -5.84 5.57 -18.53
N LEU A 356 -5.66 4.24 -18.51
CA LEU A 356 -4.47 3.60 -17.95
C LEU A 356 -3.12 4.02 -18.58
N PRO A 357 -2.99 4.22 -19.90
CA PRO A 357 -1.72 4.67 -20.50
C PRO A 357 -1.25 6.02 -19.95
N GLU A 358 -2.15 6.98 -19.75
CA GLU A 358 -1.82 8.28 -19.17
C GLU A 358 -1.35 8.15 -17.72
N ILE A 359 -2.06 7.36 -16.91
CA ILE A 359 -1.71 7.08 -15.51
C ILE A 359 -0.34 6.40 -15.42
N GLN A 360 -0.06 5.46 -16.32
CA GLN A 360 1.25 4.79 -16.38
C GLN A 360 2.36 5.76 -16.81
N SER A 361 2.09 6.66 -17.75
CA SER A 361 3.02 7.72 -18.16
C SER A 361 3.37 8.63 -16.98
N GLN A 362 2.36 9.08 -16.22
CA GLN A 362 2.57 9.89 -15.02
C GLN A 362 3.44 9.17 -13.97
N THR A 363 3.26 7.85 -13.81
CA THR A 363 4.12 7.06 -12.92
C THR A 363 5.56 7.00 -13.43
N GLN A 364 5.78 6.90 -14.73
CA GLN A 364 7.12 6.96 -15.33
C GLN A 364 7.76 8.33 -15.12
N ASP A 365 7.00 9.41 -15.26
CA ASP A 365 7.48 10.78 -15.05
C ASP A 365 7.79 11.03 -13.57
N MET A 366 7.03 10.44 -12.66
CA MET A 366 7.34 10.42 -11.23
C MET A 366 8.74 9.81 -10.99
N TRP A 367 9.05 8.66 -11.58
CA TRP A 367 10.37 8.03 -11.44
C TRP A 367 11.48 8.85 -12.11
N LYS A 368 11.22 9.50 -13.25
CA LYS A 368 12.19 10.45 -13.84
C LYS A 368 12.47 11.60 -12.86
N CYS A 369 11.43 12.13 -12.21
CA CYS A 369 11.58 13.17 -11.20
C CYS A 369 12.42 12.68 -10.00
N VAL A 370 12.20 11.46 -9.50
CA VAL A 370 13.01 10.83 -8.44
C VAL A 370 14.50 10.75 -8.82
N TRP A 371 14.80 10.38 -10.06
CA TRP A 371 16.18 10.18 -10.51
C TRP A 371 16.87 11.46 -11.01
N SER A 372 16.19 12.60 -10.99
CA SER A 372 16.74 13.90 -11.42
C SER A 372 17.34 14.75 -10.31
N ILE A 373 17.28 14.28 -9.04
CA ILE A 373 17.78 15.00 -7.85
C ILE A 373 19.21 14.64 -7.44
#